data_fc7473fa364c37695dd302678a866869
#
_entry.id   fc7473fa364c37695dd302678a866869
#
_cell.length_a   1.000
_cell.length_b   1.000
_cell.length_c   1.000
_cell.angle_alpha   90.00
_cell.angle_beta   90.00
_cell.angle_gamma   90.00
#
_symmetry.space_group_name_H-M   'P 1'
#
loop_
_entity.id
_entity.type
_entity.pdbx_description
1 polymer ?
#
loop_
_entity_poly.entity_id
_entity_poly.type
_entity_poly.pdbx_seq_one_letter_code
_entity_poly.pdbx_strand_id
1 'polypeptide(L)'
;MGLLKRLTEPDIGRHLLRDEGEDIVDIVRKHWVVYIVPMLIAYLALVAFAAFLFSNLEVAWVPLLIGFLLLGWAASRAMAHHLDRFVITNMRVFRIHGVLSRSLATMPLGRILDIAVVKPLAGRILGYGHFTFESAAQSQGLQQIKYVARPDERDLSIQRVVQRAGLRGNGPQLMNSDLQPGGKL
;
A
#
# COMPACT_ATOMS: atom_id res chain seq x y z
N MET A 1 -14.20 -22.74 1.00
CA MET A 1 -13.06 -21.83 0.74
C MET A 1 -12.61 -21.25 2.08
N GLY A 2 -11.44 -21.70 2.61
CA GLY A 2 -11.11 -21.70 4.04
C GLY A 2 -10.92 -20.31 4.67
N LEU A 3 -11.26 -20.23 5.95
CA LEU A 3 -11.05 -19.07 6.85
C LEU A 3 -9.63 -18.49 6.74
N LEU A 4 -8.62 -19.31 6.56
CA LEU A 4 -7.22 -18.94 6.37
C LEU A 4 -7.03 -18.06 5.11
N LYS A 5 -7.69 -18.34 4.00
CA LYS A 5 -7.59 -17.53 2.77
C LYS A 5 -8.18 -16.14 2.95
N ARG A 6 -9.26 -16.01 3.75
CA ARG A 6 -9.86 -14.70 4.10
C ARG A 6 -8.96 -13.85 5.00
N LEU A 7 -8.10 -14.49 5.81
CA LEU A 7 -7.17 -13.79 6.70
C LEU A 7 -5.89 -13.39 5.98
N THR A 8 -5.46 -14.14 4.96
CA THR A 8 -4.18 -13.92 4.27
C THR A 8 -4.28 -13.11 2.99
N GLU A 9 -5.47 -13.04 2.35
CA GLU A 9 -5.67 -12.25 1.14
C GLU A 9 -6.71 -11.14 1.37
N PRO A 10 -6.36 -9.86 1.14
CA PRO A 10 -7.34 -8.80 1.14
C PRO A 10 -8.28 -8.99 -0.07
N ASP A 11 -9.58 -9.03 0.18
CA ASP A 11 -10.61 -9.17 -0.86
C ASP A 11 -10.79 -7.83 -1.59
N ILE A 12 -9.93 -7.59 -2.57
CA ILE A 12 -9.91 -6.37 -3.38
C ILE A 12 -11.20 -6.25 -4.20
N GLY A 13 -11.74 -7.42 -4.64
CA GLY A 13 -12.90 -7.46 -5.52
C GLY A 13 -14.18 -6.87 -4.93
N ARG A 14 -14.33 -6.91 -3.60
CA ARG A 14 -15.49 -6.32 -2.89
C ARG A 14 -15.51 -4.79 -2.84
N HIS A 15 -14.35 -4.18 -3.07
CA HIS A 15 -14.21 -2.72 -3.00
C HIS A 15 -14.23 -2.07 -4.39
N LEU A 16 -14.42 -2.83 -5.47
CA LEU A 16 -14.51 -2.34 -6.84
C LEU A 16 -15.96 -2.00 -7.19
N LEU A 17 -16.15 -0.83 -7.80
CA LEU A 17 -17.41 -0.40 -8.41
C LEU A 17 -17.50 -0.96 -9.83
N ARG A 18 -17.63 -2.28 -9.96
CA ARG A 18 -17.66 -2.97 -11.27
C ARG A 18 -18.82 -2.53 -12.14
N ASP A 19 -19.95 -2.22 -11.53
CA ASP A 19 -21.16 -1.76 -12.21
C ASP A 19 -20.96 -0.37 -12.86
N GLU A 20 -19.99 0.42 -12.37
CA GLU A 20 -19.60 1.72 -12.91
C GLU A 20 -18.41 1.61 -13.90
N GLY A 21 -17.94 0.40 -14.22
CA GLY A 21 -16.81 0.18 -15.12
C GLY A 21 -15.45 0.47 -14.47
N GLU A 22 -15.32 0.24 -13.16
CA GLU A 22 -14.04 0.37 -12.47
C GLU A 22 -13.16 -0.84 -12.72
N ASP A 23 -12.03 -0.62 -13.40
CA ASP A 23 -11.03 -1.63 -13.70
C ASP A 23 -9.74 -1.43 -12.92
N ILE A 24 -9.13 -2.53 -12.49
CA ILE A 24 -7.83 -2.51 -11.83
C ILE A 24 -6.74 -2.30 -12.87
N VAL A 25 -5.98 -1.22 -12.72
CA VAL A 25 -4.83 -0.92 -13.58
C VAL A 25 -3.56 -1.56 -13.01
N ASP A 26 -3.32 -1.42 -11.70
CA ASP A 26 -2.16 -2.00 -11.05
C ASP A 26 -2.41 -2.30 -9.57
N ILE A 27 -1.73 -3.35 -9.06
CA ILE A 27 -1.73 -3.73 -7.65
C ILE A 27 -0.30 -3.63 -7.13
N VAL A 28 -0.04 -2.60 -6.37
CA VAL A 28 1.29 -2.33 -5.80
C VAL A 28 1.47 -3.13 -4.53
N ARG A 29 2.49 -3.99 -4.52
CA ARG A 29 2.95 -4.74 -3.35
C ARG A 29 4.21 -4.11 -2.78
N LYS A 30 4.39 -4.24 -1.48
CA LYS A 30 5.63 -3.81 -0.84
C LYS A 30 6.81 -4.67 -1.28
N HIS A 31 7.96 -4.04 -1.35
CA HIS A 31 9.22 -4.70 -1.66
C HIS A 31 9.64 -5.64 -0.53
N TRP A 32 10.36 -6.72 -0.84
CA TRP A 32 10.80 -7.74 0.14
C TRP A 32 11.64 -7.17 1.28
N VAL A 33 12.30 -6.04 1.09
CA VAL A 33 13.11 -5.32 2.11
C VAL A 33 12.34 -5.07 3.40
N VAL A 34 11.02 -4.93 3.35
CA VAL A 34 10.20 -4.71 4.55
C VAL A 34 10.22 -5.91 5.52
N TYR A 35 10.58 -7.08 5.02
CA TYR A 35 10.66 -8.31 5.83
C TYR A 35 12.02 -8.48 6.52
N ILE A 36 13.05 -7.68 6.19
CA ILE A 36 14.39 -7.79 6.80
C ILE A 36 14.29 -7.64 8.33
N VAL A 37 13.59 -6.61 8.82
CA VAL A 37 13.45 -6.37 10.26
C VAL A 37 12.69 -7.50 10.96
N PRO A 38 11.51 -7.94 10.50
CA PRO A 38 10.84 -9.13 11.04
C PRO A 38 11.72 -10.39 11.01
N MET A 39 12.50 -10.61 9.95
CA MET A 39 13.39 -11.78 9.84
C MET A 39 14.52 -11.73 10.86
N LEU A 40 15.14 -10.57 11.07
CA LEU A 40 16.19 -10.40 12.10
C LEU A 40 15.63 -10.67 13.51
N ILE A 41 14.42 -10.21 13.80
CA ILE A 41 13.79 -10.46 15.10
C ILE A 41 13.36 -11.92 15.25
N ALA A 42 12.88 -12.56 14.17
CA ALA A 42 12.63 -14.00 14.18
C ALA A 42 13.92 -14.81 14.42
N TYR A 43 15.06 -14.35 13.87
CA TYR A 43 16.36 -14.94 14.16
C TYR A 43 16.77 -14.77 15.63
N LEU A 44 16.53 -13.59 16.23
CA LEU A 44 16.78 -13.39 17.67
C LEU A 44 15.85 -14.28 18.53
N ALA A 45 14.61 -14.50 18.10
CA ALA A 45 13.72 -15.45 18.76
C ALA A 45 14.28 -16.88 18.72
N LEU A 46 14.85 -17.28 17.57
CA LEU A 46 15.52 -18.60 17.45
C LEU A 46 16.72 -18.73 18.39
N VAL A 47 17.52 -17.66 18.54
CA VAL A 47 18.65 -17.63 19.49
C VAL A 47 18.13 -17.75 20.94
N ALA A 48 17.03 -17.07 21.28
CA ALA A 48 16.41 -17.20 22.60
C ALA A 48 15.90 -18.64 22.85
N PHE A 49 15.31 -19.30 21.87
CA PHE A 49 14.91 -20.71 21.99
C PHE A 49 16.13 -21.65 22.10
N ALA A 50 17.23 -21.34 21.41
CA ALA A 50 18.48 -22.10 21.59
C ALA A 50 19.03 -21.91 23.00
N ALA A 51 19.02 -20.69 23.55
CA ALA A 51 19.45 -20.42 24.92
C ALA A 51 18.60 -21.17 25.97
N PHE A 52 17.31 -21.39 25.71
CA PHE A 52 16.45 -22.23 26.54
C PHE A 52 17.03 -23.65 26.73
N LEU A 53 17.58 -24.25 25.68
CA LEU A 53 18.12 -25.61 25.72
C LEU A 53 19.37 -25.75 26.63
N PHE A 54 20.08 -24.65 26.86
CA PHE A 54 21.27 -24.58 27.69
C PHE A 54 21.04 -23.98 29.07
N SER A 55 19.80 -23.55 29.35
CA SER A 55 19.44 -22.91 30.63
C SER A 55 19.11 -23.90 31.72
N ASN A 56 19.45 -23.59 32.97
CA ASN A 56 18.98 -24.32 34.13
C ASN A 56 17.46 -24.24 34.25
N LEU A 57 16.83 -25.29 34.78
CA LEU A 57 15.38 -25.41 34.87
C LEU A 57 14.70 -24.25 35.59
N GLU A 58 15.36 -23.67 36.61
CA GLU A 58 14.86 -22.53 37.38
C GLU A 58 14.67 -21.26 36.58
N VAL A 59 15.52 -21.00 35.57
CA VAL A 59 15.51 -19.77 34.75
C VAL A 59 15.11 -20.01 33.29
N ALA A 60 14.92 -21.27 32.88
CA ALA A 60 14.62 -21.64 31.49
C ALA A 60 13.35 -21.01 30.93
N TRP A 61 12.37 -20.67 31.79
CA TRP A 61 11.14 -19.99 31.37
C TRP A 61 11.39 -18.57 30.79
N VAL A 62 12.49 -17.90 31.21
CA VAL A 62 12.83 -16.53 30.75
C VAL A 62 13.14 -16.51 29.24
N PRO A 63 14.16 -17.24 28.73
CA PRO A 63 14.44 -17.25 27.28
C PRO A 63 13.28 -17.81 26.47
N LEU A 64 12.51 -18.74 27.02
CA LEU A 64 11.31 -19.27 26.37
C LEU A 64 10.26 -18.16 26.16
N LEU A 65 9.94 -17.39 27.20
CA LEU A 65 9.00 -16.28 27.14
C LEU A 65 9.47 -15.21 26.14
N ILE A 66 10.76 -14.84 26.21
CA ILE A 66 11.36 -13.86 25.29
C ILE A 66 11.25 -14.37 23.84
N GLY A 67 11.56 -15.64 23.57
CA GLY A 67 11.45 -16.24 22.26
C GLY A 67 10.03 -16.15 21.69
N PHE A 68 9.01 -16.47 22.48
CA PHE A 68 7.60 -16.36 22.05
C PHE A 68 7.17 -14.91 21.80
N LEU A 69 7.57 -13.97 22.65
CA LEU A 69 7.25 -12.54 22.46
C LEU A 69 7.87 -11.99 21.17
N LEU A 70 9.15 -12.27 20.94
CA LEU A 70 9.87 -11.86 19.73
C LEU A 70 9.25 -12.49 18.47
N LEU A 71 8.93 -13.78 18.51
CA LEU A 71 8.32 -14.48 17.38
C LEU A 71 6.90 -13.92 17.08
N GLY A 72 6.09 -13.70 18.11
CA GLY A 72 4.76 -13.12 17.98
C GLY A 72 4.82 -11.70 17.38
N TRP A 73 5.78 -10.88 17.82
CA TRP A 73 6.00 -9.56 17.26
C TRP A 73 6.46 -9.63 15.80
N ALA A 74 7.45 -10.47 15.49
CA ALA A 74 7.94 -10.66 14.12
C ALA A 74 6.83 -11.12 13.18
N ALA A 75 6.03 -12.10 13.60
CA ALA A 75 4.90 -12.61 12.82
C ALA A 75 3.83 -11.54 12.58
N SER A 76 3.47 -10.75 13.60
CA SER A 76 2.50 -9.66 13.48
C SER A 76 2.97 -8.58 12.51
N ARG A 77 4.24 -8.23 12.51
CA ARG A 77 4.84 -7.25 11.59
C ARG A 77 4.91 -7.77 10.17
N ALA A 78 5.34 -9.02 9.98
CA ALA A 78 5.37 -9.66 8.66
C ALA A 78 3.95 -9.73 8.05
N MET A 79 2.95 -10.10 8.86
CA MET A 79 1.54 -10.13 8.44
C MET A 79 1.02 -8.75 8.07
N ALA A 80 1.34 -7.72 8.86
CA ALA A 80 0.95 -6.34 8.57
C ALA A 80 1.50 -5.87 7.21
N HIS A 81 2.75 -6.20 6.87
CA HIS A 81 3.33 -5.88 5.58
C HIS A 81 2.73 -6.69 4.43
N HIS A 82 2.39 -7.94 4.69
CA HIS A 82 1.77 -8.82 3.69
C HIS A 82 0.36 -8.36 3.30
N LEU A 83 -0.42 -7.89 4.27
CA LEU A 83 -1.80 -7.45 4.05
C LEU A 83 -1.91 -6.02 3.51
N ASP A 84 -0.84 -5.23 3.56
CA ASP A 84 -0.83 -3.85 3.06
C ASP A 84 -0.76 -3.85 1.53
N ARG A 85 -1.89 -3.58 0.89
CA ARG A 85 -2.04 -3.52 -0.57
C ARG A 85 -2.47 -2.13 -1.00
N PHE A 86 -1.83 -1.66 -2.06
CA PHE A 86 -2.19 -0.42 -2.71
C PHE A 86 -2.69 -0.73 -4.12
N VAL A 87 -3.91 -0.31 -4.42
CA VAL A 87 -4.61 -0.62 -5.67
C VAL A 87 -4.86 0.66 -6.43
N ILE A 88 -4.50 0.66 -7.70
CA ILE A 88 -4.71 1.74 -8.63
C ILE A 88 -5.76 1.27 -9.62
N THR A 89 -6.86 2.01 -9.71
CA THR A 89 -7.92 1.76 -10.69
C THR A 89 -7.98 2.91 -11.73
N ASN A 90 -8.84 2.78 -12.70
CA ASN A 90 -9.09 3.84 -13.69
C ASN A 90 -9.84 5.04 -13.13
N MET A 91 -10.40 4.97 -11.89
CA MET A 91 -11.21 6.03 -11.26
C MET A 91 -10.60 6.58 -9.98
N ARG A 92 -9.96 5.74 -9.18
CA ARG A 92 -9.43 6.09 -7.86
C ARG A 92 -8.23 5.25 -7.49
N VAL A 93 -7.56 5.72 -6.45
CA VAL A 93 -6.50 4.97 -5.77
C VAL A 93 -7.01 4.62 -4.39
N PHE A 94 -6.82 3.37 -3.97
CA PHE A 94 -7.17 2.98 -2.61
C PHE A 94 -6.12 2.06 -1.99
N ARG A 95 -6.01 2.14 -0.67
CA ARG A 95 -5.11 1.34 0.14
C ARG A 95 -5.90 0.55 1.15
N ILE A 96 -5.66 -0.76 1.16
CA ILE A 96 -6.20 -1.67 2.18
C ILE A 96 -5.05 -2.01 3.10
N HIS A 97 -5.16 -1.69 4.39
CA HIS A 97 -4.16 -2.02 5.39
C HIS A 97 -4.80 -2.42 6.71
N GLY A 98 -4.06 -3.13 7.54
CA GLY A 98 -4.48 -3.61 8.86
C GLY A 98 -4.62 -5.12 8.94
N VAL A 99 -4.24 -5.68 10.09
CA VAL A 99 -4.28 -7.13 10.37
C VAL A 99 -5.62 -7.50 11.03
N LEU A 100 -5.95 -6.84 12.14
CA LEU A 100 -7.15 -7.07 12.94
C LEU A 100 -8.30 -6.14 12.55
N SER A 101 -7.98 -4.86 12.31
CA SER A 101 -8.93 -3.87 11.83
C SER A 101 -8.51 -3.43 10.44
N ARG A 102 -9.36 -3.67 9.45
CA ARG A 102 -9.09 -3.26 8.07
C ARG A 102 -9.51 -1.82 7.88
N SER A 103 -8.55 -0.98 7.50
CA SER A 103 -8.79 0.40 7.12
C SER A 103 -8.68 0.52 5.60
N LEU A 104 -9.67 1.19 5.02
CA LEU A 104 -9.72 1.51 3.60
C LEU A 104 -9.57 3.03 3.45
N ALA A 105 -8.47 3.46 2.87
CA ALA A 105 -8.28 4.85 2.47
C ALA A 105 -8.45 4.94 0.95
N THR A 106 -9.32 5.84 0.49
CA THR A 106 -9.64 6.00 -0.94
C THR A 106 -9.41 7.44 -1.35
N MET A 107 -8.79 7.63 -2.54
CA MET A 107 -8.55 8.94 -3.15
C MET A 107 -8.94 8.91 -4.63
N PRO A 108 -9.89 9.73 -5.08
CA PRO A 108 -10.19 9.88 -6.50
C PRO A 108 -8.99 10.41 -7.27
N LEU A 109 -8.74 9.91 -8.49
CA LEU A 109 -7.61 10.34 -9.32
C LEU A 109 -7.61 11.86 -9.61
N GLY A 110 -8.78 12.46 -9.77
CA GLY A 110 -8.91 13.90 -10.01
C GLY A 110 -8.52 14.81 -8.83
N ARG A 111 -8.24 14.26 -7.66
CA ARG A 111 -7.74 15.00 -6.49
C ARG A 111 -6.24 14.90 -6.31
N ILE A 112 -5.56 14.10 -7.10
CA ILE A 112 -4.10 13.97 -7.08
C ILE A 112 -3.54 15.18 -7.83
N LEU A 113 -2.80 16.04 -7.12
CA LEU A 113 -2.16 17.23 -7.68
C LEU A 113 -0.78 16.90 -8.23
N ASP A 114 0.01 16.15 -7.45
CA ASP A 114 1.36 15.76 -7.83
C ASP A 114 1.76 14.41 -7.21
N ILE A 115 2.74 13.77 -7.84
CA ILE A 115 3.28 12.47 -7.41
C ILE A 115 4.79 12.60 -7.34
N ALA A 116 5.32 12.64 -6.13
CA ALA A 116 6.74 12.64 -5.89
C ALA A 116 7.28 11.23 -5.62
N VAL A 117 8.31 10.83 -6.35
CA VAL A 117 9.00 9.55 -6.15
C VAL A 117 10.35 9.80 -5.50
N VAL A 118 10.51 9.36 -4.27
CA VAL A 118 11.75 9.47 -3.51
C VAL A 118 12.44 8.12 -3.47
N LYS A 119 13.69 8.05 -3.97
CA LYS A 119 14.53 6.86 -3.92
C LYS A 119 15.67 7.10 -2.93
N PRO A 120 15.64 6.54 -1.73
CA PRO A 120 16.78 6.58 -0.81
C PRO A 120 17.97 5.82 -1.40
N LEU A 121 19.19 6.08 -0.93
CA LEU A 121 20.41 5.41 -1.41
C LEU A 121 20.26 3.88 -1.38
N ALA A 122 19.77 3.32 -0.28
CA ALA A 122 19.47 1.90 -0.18
C ALA A 122 18.40 1.46 -1.20
N GLY A 123 17.43 2.32 -1.51
CA GLY A 123 16.40 2.06 -2.51
C GLY A 123 16.93 2.00 -3.94
N ARG A 124 17.97 2.78 -4.26
CA ARG A 124 18.65 2.74 -5.57
C ARG A 124 19.40 1.43 -5.78
N ILE A 125 20.01 0.89 -4.71
CA ILE A 125 20.77 -0.37 -4.76
C ILE A 125 19.81 -1.57 -4.78
N LEU A 126 18.76 -1.55 -3.96
CA LEU A 126 17.85 -2.67 -3.75
C LEU A 126 16.60 -2.65 -4.66
N GLY A 127 16.39 -1.57 -5.43
CA GLY A 127 15.29 -1.47 -6.39
C GLY A 127 13.94 -1.09 -5.77
N TYR A 128 13.91 -0.28 -4.68
CA TYR A 128 12.66 0.22 -4.10
C TYR A 128 12.63 1.74 -4.00
N GLY A 129 11.42 2.30 -3.93
CA GLY A 129 11.19 3.73 -3.73
C GLY A 129 10.02 4.00 -2.80
N HIS A 130 9.81 5.29 -2.51
CA HIS A 130 8.69 5.81 -1.74
C HIS A 130 7.90 6.73 -2.64
N PHE A 131 6.60 6.54 -2.71
CA PHE A 131 5.68 7.44 -3.41
C PHE A 131 5.03 8.36 -2.39
N THR A 132 5.01 9.65 -2.70
CA THR A 132 4.28 10.67 -1.96
C THR A 132 3.25 11.26 -2.90
N PHE A 133 1.99 11.21 -2.51
CA PHE A 133 0.88 11.79 -3.24
C PHE A 133 0.52 13.12 -2.60
N GLU A 134 0.61 14.19 -3.38
CA GLU A 134 0.12 15.50 -2.99
C GLU A 134 -1.34 15.64 -3.41
N SER A 135 -2.21 15.90 -2.46
CA SER A 135 -3.64 16.04 -2.67
C SER A 135 -4.15 17.31 -2.01
N ALA A 136 -5.11 17.97 -2.65
CA ALA A 136 -5.81 19.12 -2.09
C ALA A 136 -6.59 18.81 -0.80
N ALA A 137 -6.94 17.56 -0.56
CA ALA A 137 -7.53 17.08 0.68
C ALA A 137 -6.52 16.20 1.41
N GLN A 138 -6.21 16.52 2.67
CA GLN A 138 -5.36 15.71 3.54
C GLN A 138 -6.04 14.38 3.87
N SER A 139 -6.01 13.43 2.94
CA SER A 139 -6.50 12.07 3.18
C SER A 139 -5.45 11.30 3.97
N GLN A 140 -5.67 11.15 5.26
CA GLN A 140 -4.82 10.37 6.13
C GLN A 140 -4.70 8.93 5.61
N GLY A 141 -3.45 8.46 5.42
CA GLY A 141 -3.16 7.07 5.04
C GLY A 141 -2.77 6.83 3.58
N LEU A 142 -3.00 7.78 2.66
CA LEU A 142 -2.60 7.69 1.24
C LEU A 142 -1.43 8.61 0.87
N GLN A 143 -1.03 9.54 1.74
CA GLN A 143 0.01 10.52 1.46
C GLN A 143 1.36 9.88 1.11
N GLN A 144 1.73 8.80 1.78
CA GLN A 144 3.03 8.18 1.56
C GLN A 144 2.94 6.66 1.52
N ILE A 145 3.45 6.07 0.45
CA ILE A 145 3.59 4.64 0.28
C ILE A 145 5.07 4.31 0.26
N LYS A 146 5.52 3.64 1.31
CA LYS A 146 6.93 3.26 1.48
C LYS A 146 7.21 1.88 0.91
N TYR A 147 8.46 1.69 0.42
CA TYR A 147 9.00 0.41 -0.05
C TYR A 147 8.21 -0.19 -1.23
N VAL A 148 7.95 0.62 -2.24
CA VAL A 148 7.35 0.17 -3.50
C VAL A 148 8.42 -0.47 -4.37
N ALA A 149 8.15 -1.67 -4.89
CA ALA A 149 9.03 -2.34 -5.84
C ALA A 149 8.92 -1.68 -7.23
N ARG A 150 10.05 -1.56 -7.94
CA ARG A 150 10.16 -0.99 -9.29
C ARG A 150 9.48 0.37 -9.43
N PRO A 151 9.97 1.40 -8.72
CA PRO A 151 9.30 2.68 -8.63
C PRO A 151 9.14 3.36 -10.00
N ASP A 152 10.10 3.23 -10.92
CA ASP A 152 10.07 3.89 -12.23
C ASP A 152 8.95 3.37 -13.15
N GLU A 153 8.81 2.05 -13.23
CA GLU A 153 7.75 1.44 -14.06
C GLU A 153 6.35 1.82 -13.56
N ARG A 154 6.21 1.91 -12.23
CA ARG A 154 4.95 2.25 -11.58
C ARG A 154 4.61 3.73 -11.69
N ASP A 155 5.61 4.59 -11.61
CA ASP A 155 5.44 6.03 -11.81
C ASP A 155 4.83 6.32 -13.19
N LEU A 156 5.40 5.75 -14.24
CA LEU A 156 4.87 5.87 -15.60
C LEU A 156 3.43 5.33 -15.73
N SER A 157 3.11 4.26 -15.02
CA SER A 157 1.77 3.68 -15.05
C SER A 157 0.76 4.59 -14.35
N ILE A 158 1.12 5.15 -13.21
CA ILE A 158 0.26 6.07 -12.45
C ILE A 158 0.06 7.37 -13.23
N GLN A 159 1.12 7.96 -13.77
CA GLN A 159 1.04 9.19 -14.57
C GLN A 159 0.10 9.02 -15.77
N ARG A 160 0.17 7.90 -16.50
CA ARG A 160 -0.74 7.61 -17.61
C ARG A 160 -2.22 7.55 -17.17
N VAL A 161 -2.48 6.96 -16.01
CA VAL A 161 -3.85 6.84 -15.49
C VAL A 161 -4.38 8.21 -15.05
N VAL A 162 -3.57 9.00 -14.35
CA VAL A 162 -3.92 10.36 -13.90
C VAL A 162 -4.18 11.27 -15.11
N GLN A 163 -3.33 11.23 -16.13
CA GLN A 163 -3.53 12.01 -17.36
C GLN A 163 -4.83 11.62 -18.08
N ARG A 164 -5.12 10.34 -18.20
CA ARG A 164 -6.39 9.87 -18.81
C ARG A 164 -7.62 10.30 -18.01
N ALA A 165 -7.54 10.30 -16.69
CA ALA A 165 -8.60 10.76 -15.81
C ALA A 165 -8.81 12.28 -15.94
N GLY A 166 -7.72 13.07 -16.00
CA GLY A 166 -7.76 14.52 -16.20
C GLY A 166 -8.32 14.91 -17.57
N LEU A 167 -7.98 14.21 -18.63
CA LEU A 167 -8.52 14.44 -19.97
C LEU A 167 -10.00 14.11 -20.08
N ARG A 168 -10.51 13.13 -19.33
CA ARG A 168 -11.94 12.81 -19.26
C ARG A 168 -12.73 13.86 -18.48
N GLY A 169 -12.13 14.51 -17.48
CA GLY A 169 -12.77 15.56 -16.68
C GLY A 169 -12.92 16.89 -17.41
N ASN A 170 -12.06 17.18 -18.39
CA ASN A 170 -12.07 18.45 -19.14
C ASN A 170 -12.79 18.38 -20.51
N GLY A 171 -13.34 17.23 -20.89
CA GLY A 171 -13.86 17.00 -22.24
C GLY A 171 -15.19 17.67 -22.62
N PRO A 172 -16.16 17.95 -21.75
CA PRO A 172 -17.44 18.54 -22.19
C PRO A 172 -17.66 20.03 -21.93
N GLN A 173 -16.84 20.69 -21.11
CA GLN A 173 -17.12 22.08 -20.73
C GLN A 173 -16.64 23.16 -21.71
N LEU A 174 -15.75 22.83 -22.64
CA LEU A 174 -15.25 23.82 -23.61
C LEU A 174 -16.13 23.97 -24.86
N MET A 175 -17.15 23.13 -25.02
CA MET A 175 -18.00 23.14 -26.23
C MET A 175 -19.34 23.90 -26.07
N ASN A 176 -19.70 24.31 -24.86
CA ASN A 176 -20.97 25.03 -24.60
C ASN A 176 -20.84 26.53 -24.36
N SER A 177 -19.66 27.11 -24.31
CA SER A 177 -19.48 28.55 -24.13
C SER A 177 -19.54 29.36 -25.42
N ASP A 178 -19.41 28.72 -26.60
CA ASP A 178 -19.34 29.43 -27.88
C ASP A 178 -20.64 29.40 -28.71
N LEU A 179 -21.73 28.86 -28.14
CA LEU A 179 -23.04 28.83 -28.82
C LEU A 179 -24.12 29.65 -28.09
N GLN A 180 -23.78 30.82 -27.55
CA GLN A 180 -24.80 31.84 -27.33
C GLN A 180 -24.76 32.84 -28.49
N PRO A 181 -25.65 32.70 -29.48
CA PRO A 181 -25.84 33.78 -30.46
C PRO A 181 -26.45 34.99 -29.74
N GLY A 182 -25.77 36.11 -29.87
CA GLY A 182 -26.22 37.37 -29.35
C GLY A 182 -27.68 37.67 -29.72
N GLY A 183 -28.53 37.75 -28.70
CA GLY A 183 -29.86 38.35 -28.81
C GLY A 183 -29.75 39.84 -28.57
N LYS A 184 -29.81 40.58 -29.64
CA LYS A 184 -30.08 42.00 -29.66
C LYS A 184 -31.55 42.25 -29.34
N LEU A 185 -31.83 43.25 -28.62
CA LEU A 185 -32.67 44.47 -28.91
C LEU A 185 -33.10 45.04 -27.59
#